data_070eeefcfb8da6163463314ceaaab42a
#
_entry.id   070eeefcfb8da6163463314ceaaab42a
#
_cell.length_a   1.000
_cell.length_b   1.000
_cell.length_c   1.000
_cell.angle_alpha   90.00
_cell.angle_beta   90.00
_cell.angle_gamma   90.00
#
_symmetry.space_group_name_H-M   'P 1'
#
loop_
_entity.id
_entity.type
_entity.pdbx_description
1 polymer ?
#
loop_
_entity_poly.entity_id
_entity_poly.type
_entity_poly.pdbx_seq_one_letter_code
_entity_poly.pdbx_strand_id
1 'polypeptide(L)'
;LFIPDSSSDEVCKAINDNLRRMFNVAVTRAKFQLFMVGNFSYCEKRAKGNALGELLEYLLHKKCLPKEDAKRMLPNLAFSKASAITTENEITGKHLVCQGEVFDNYFLSDVKHFKKRLIIYSAFMTTSRISRLLGFFADAIHAGKQIIVITKAHSDRGKRELPTYCLCEKQLKEIGVTVIHKKKMHEKLIFVDSAAIWTGSLNALSF
;
A
#
# COMPACT_ATOMS: atom_id res chain seq x y z
N LEU A 1 -12.67 -4.86 3.10
CA LEU A 1 -11.80 -5.95 2.67
C LEU A 1 -11.71 -5.94 1.14
N PHE A 2 -10.52 -5.85 0.61
CA PHE A 2 -10.29 -5.88 -0.83
C PHE A 2 -10.03 -7.32 -1.29
N ILE A 3 -10.76 -7.80 -2.26
CA ILE A 3 -10.61 -9.12 -2.85
C ILE A 3 -9.99 -8.93 -4.24
N PRO A 4 -8.84 -9.56 -4.52
CA PRO A 4 -8.16 -9.38 -5.80
C PRO A 4 -9.02 -9.87 -6.96
N ASP A 5 -8.92 -9.16 -8.09
CA ASP A 5 -9.62 -9.46 -9.34
C ASP A 5 -8.76 -10.26 -10.33
N SER A 6 -7.55 -10.63 -9.92
CA SER A 6 -6.61 -11.29 -10.81
C SER A 6 -6.83 -12.81 -10.90
N SER A 7 -6.61 -13.31 -12.09
CA SER A 7 -6.69 -14.73 -12.44
C SER A 7 -5.55 -15.59 -11.87
N SER A 8 -4.67 -15.06 -11.00
CA SER A 8 -3.60 -15.87 -10.43
C SER A 8 -4.18 -16.81 -9.39
N ASP A 9 -4.20 -18.11 -9.73
CA ASP A 9 -4.58 -19.20 -8.83
C ASP A 9 -3.76 -19.19 -7.51
N GLU A 10 -2.60 -18.55 -7.51
CA GLU A 10 -1.73 -18.39 -6.33
C GLU A 10 -2.36 -17.52 -5.24
N VAL A 11 -3.07 -16.45 -5.60
CA VAL A 11 -3.71 -15.58 -4.60
C VAL A 11 -4.90 -16.30 -3.95
N CYS A 12 -5.68 -17.06 -4.73
CA CYS A 12 -6.77 -17.86 -4.18
C CYS A 12 -6.27 -19.08 -3.37
N LYS A 13 -5.14 -19.68 -3.76
CA LYS A 13 -4.47 -20.73 -2.99
C LYS A 13 -3.79 -20.20 -1.73
N ALA A 14 -3.24 -18.98 -1.79
CA ALA A 14 -2.60 -18.34 -0.64
C ALA A 14 -3.59 -17.94 0.47
N ILE A 15 -4.89 -17.88 0.19
CA ILE A 15 -5.95 -17.75 1.21
C ILE A 15 -6.19 -19.08 1.95
N ASN A 16 -5.48 -20.15 1.58
CA ASN A 16 -5.50 -21.39 2.35
C ASN A 16 -4.67 -21.27 3.65
N ASP A 17 -5.01 -22.02 4.62
CA ASP A 17 -4.51 -22.27 5.98
C ASP A 17 -3.67 -21.20 6.69
N ASN A 18 -2.59 -20.68 6.11
CA ASN A 18 -1.75 -19.67 6.75
C ASN A 18 -2.37 -18.27 6.73
N LEU A 19 -3.19 -17.95 5.73
CA LEU A 19 -3.91 -16.69 5.64
C LEU A 19 -5.29 -16.74 6.29
N ARG A 20 -5.81 -17.91 6.64
CA ARG A 20 -7.10 -18.07 7.33
C ARG A 20 -7.13 -17.27 8.63
N ARG A 21 -6.03 -17.25 9.39
CA ARG A 21 -5.91 -16.43 10.61
C ARG A 21 -5.92 -14.93 10.31
N MET A 22 -5.18 -14.48 9.30
CA MET A 22 -5.15 -13.07 8.91
C MET A 22 -6.50 -12.61 8.34
N PHE A 23 -7.15 -13.47 7.57
CA PHE A 23 -8.48 -13.22 7.03
C PHE A 23 -9.53 -13.12 8.14
N ASN A 24 -9.53 -14.05 9.08
CA ASN A 24 -10.39 -13.99 10.26
C ASN A 24 -10.16 -12.72 11.07
N VAL A 25 -8.91 -12.32 11.29
CA VAL A 25 -8.59 -11.06 11.97
C VAL A 25 -9.14 -9.86 11.21
N ALA A 26 -9.00 -9.81 9.89
CA ALA A 26 -9.52 -8.72 9.07
C ALA A 26 -11.05 -8.59 9.15
N VAL A 27 -11.76 -9.73 9.07
CA VAL A 27 -13.23 -9.76 9.11
C VAL A 27 -13.77 -9.45 10.51
N THR A 28 -13.16 -10.00 11.56
CA THR A 28 -13.62 -9.83 12.95
C THR A 28 -13.28 -8.48 13.57
N ARG A 29 -12.44 -7.67 12.92
CA ARG A 29 -12.14 -6.29 13.34
C ARG A 29 -13.25 -5.29 13.04
N ALA A 30 -14.17 -5.62 12.16
CA ALA A 30 -15.34 -4.78 11.90
C ALA A 30 -16.28 -4.78 13.10
N LYS A 31 -16.43 -3.61 13.76
CA LYS A 31 -17.33 -3.45 14.92
C LYS A 31 -18.79 -3.22 14.51
N PHE A 32 -19.02 -2.51 13.41
CA PHE A 32 -20.35 -2.07 13.00
C PHE A 32 -20.70 -2.49 11.58
N GLN A 33 -19.76 -2.36 10.64
CA GLN A 33 -19.97 -2.68 9.23
C GLN A 33 -18.72 -3.29 8.60
N LEU A 34 -18.94 -4.23 7.69
CA LEU A 34 -17.91 -4.83 6.86
C LEU A 34 -18.25 -4.56 5.39
N PHE A 35 -17.40 -3.81 4.72
CA PHE A 35 -17.49 -3.63 3.27
C PHE A 35 -16.51 -4.59 2.58
N MET A 36 -17.04 -5.37 1.66
CA MET A 36 -16.25 -6.26 0.82
C MET A 36 -16.33 -5.76 -0.63
N VAL A 37 -15.18 -5.52 -1.24
CA VAL A 37 -15.07 -5.04 -2.62
C VAL A 37 -14.22 -6.04 -3.41
N GLY A 38 -14.74 -6.51 -4.52
CA GLY A 38 -14.04 -7.47 -5.37
C GLY A 38 -14.93 -8.15 -6.40
N ASN A 39 -14.34 -9.04 -7.19
CA ASN A 39 -15.07 -9.84 -8.17
C ASN A 39 -15.70 -11.07 -7.51
N PHE A 40 -16.92 -10.91 -7.01
CA PHE A 40 -17.63 -11.98 -6.31
C PHE A 40 -17.91 -13.19 -7.20
N SER A 41 -18.21 -13.00 -8.47
CA SER A 41 -18.47 -14.09 -9.41
C SER A 41 -17.21 -14.96 -9.65
N TYR A 42 -16.04 -14.33 -9.64
CA TYR A 42 -14.77 -15.04 -9.69
C TYR A 42 -14.53 -15.81 -8.39
N CYS A 43 -14.75 -15.17 -7.25
CA CYS A 43 -14.56 -15.82 -5.95
C CYS A 43 -15.51 -16.99 -5.72
N GLU A 44 -16.77 -16.90 -6.11
CA GLU A 44 -17.74 -18.02 -6.05
C GLU A 44 -17.24 -19.27 -6.81
N LYS A 45 -16.59 -19.06 -7.96
CA LYS A 45 -16.10 -20.16 -8.79
C LYS A 45 -14.82 -20.80 -8.24
N ARG A 46 -13.91 -19.99 -7.68
CA ARG A 46 -12.54 -20.38 -7.32
C ARG A 46 -12.29 -20.57 -5.83
N ALA A 47 -13.15 -20.00 -4.98
CA ALA A 47 -12.97 -20.04 -3.53
C ALA A 47 -13.74 -21.17 -2.83
N LYS A 48 -14.36 -22.10 -3.57
CA LYS A 48 -15.06 -23.24 -2.97
C LYS A 48 -14.12 -24.06 -2.07
N GLY A 49 -14.55 -24.28 -0.82
CA GLY A 49 -13.81 -25.06 0.16
C GLY A 49 -12.67 -24.31 0.88
N ASN A 50 -12.56 -22.99 0.72
CA ASN A 50 -11.64 -22.19 1.51
C ASN A 50 -12.38 -21.10 2.34
N ALA A 51 -11.68 -20.47 3.28
CA ALA A 51 -12.26 -19.50 4.20
C ALA A 51 -12.99 -18.33 3.53
N LEU A 52 -12.57 -17.92 2.34
CA LEU A 52 -13.25 -16.87 1.57
C LEU A 52 -14.58 -17.38 1.01
N GLY A 53 -14.60 -18.61 0.46
CA GLY A 53 -15.82 -19.24 -0.03
C GLY A 53 -16.85 -19.46 1.08
N GLU A 54 -16.40 -19.96 2.24
CA GLU A 54 -17.25 -20.11 3.44
C GLU A 54 -17.86 -18.78 3.89
N LEU A 55 -17.06 -17.70 3.89
CA LEU A 55 -17.56 -16.37 4.23
C LEU A 55 -18.55 -15.84 3.21
N LEU A 56 -18.27 -15.98 1.90
CA LEU A 56 -19.18 -15.56 0.85
C LEU A 56 -20.52 -16.30 0.92
N GLU A 57 -20.49 -17.61 1.14
CA GLU A 57 -21.68 -18.43 1.32
C GLU A 57 -22.48 -17.96 2.56
N TYR A 58 -21.81 -17.74 3.69
CA TYR A 58 -22.42 -17.20 4.89
C TYR A 58 -23.09 -15.83 4.65
N LEU A 59 -22.41 -14.91 3.94
CA LEU A 59 -22.93 -13.58 3.66
C LEU A 59 -24.13 -13.62 2.69
N LEU A 60 -24.13 -14.53 1.73
CA LEU A 60 -25.26 -14.75 0.84
C LEU A 60 -26.48 -15.28 1.58
N HIS A 61 -26.28 -16.26 2.48
CA HIS A 61 -27.37 -16.82 3.30
C HIS A 61 -27.96 -15.83 4.30
N LYS A 62 -27.14 -14.91 4.87
CA LYS A 62 -27.59 -13.90 5.83
C LYS A 62 -28.24 -12.67 5.21
N LYS A 63 -28.54 -12.71 3.91
CA LYS A 63 -29.16 -11.56 3.19
C LYS A 63 -28.36 -10.27 3.36
N CYS A 64 -27.04 -10.38 3.43
CA CYS A 64 -26.20 -9.21 3.34
C CYS A 64 -26.45 -8.53 1.99
N LEU A 65 -26.40 -7.19 1.98
CA LEU A 65 -26.83 -6.34 0.86
C LEU A 65 -26.48 -6.93 -0.52
N PRO A 66 -27.45 -7.04 -1.43
CA PRO A 66 -27.20 -7.54 -2.77
C PRO A 66 -26.19 -6.67 -3.52
N LYS A 67 -25.50 -7.27 -4.50
CA LYS A 67 -24.47 -6.61 -5.33
C LYS A 67 -24.91 -5.25 -5.92
N GLU A 68 -26.20 -5.08 -6.15
CA GLU A 68 -26.78 -3.86 -6.72
C GLU A 68 -26.82 -2.70 -5.72
N ASP A 69 -26.97 -2.99 -4.43
CA ASP A 69 -27.00 -1.95 -3.40
C ASP A 69 -25.62 -1.37 -3.11
N ALA A 70 -24.55 -2.14 -3.34
CA ALA A 70 -23.18 -1.62 -3.25
C ALA A 70 -22.91 -0.50 -4.28
N LYS A 71 -23.46 -0.60 -5.49
CA LYS A 71 -23.41 0.47 -6.50
C LYS A 71 -24.19 1.72 -6.07
N ARG A 72 -25.29 1.55 -5.34
CA ARG A 72 -26.08 2.65 -4.78
C ARG A 72 -25.38 3.34 -3.63
N MET A 73 -24.71 2.58 -2.75
CA MET A 73 -24.02 3.11 -1.59
C MET A 73 -22.70 3.82 -1.95
N LEU A 74 -22.11 3.48 -3.09
CA LEU A 74 -20.85 4.04 -3.57
C LEU A 74 -20.98 4.56 -5.01
N PRO A 75 -21.86 5.53 -5.27
CA PRO A 75 -22.17 5.98 -6.64
C PRO A 75 -20.98 6.60 -7.37
N ASN A 76 -19.95 7.03 -6.64
CA ASN A 76 -18.76 7.65 -7.19
C ASN A 76 -17.55 6.68 -7.31
N LEU A 77 -17.67 5.43 -6.86
CA LEU A 77 -16.69 4.40 -7.19
C LEU A 77 -16.99 3.89 -8.61
N ALA A 78 -16.29 4.44 -9.57
CA ALA A 78 -16.27 3.87 -10.90
C ALA A 78 -15.64 2.48 -10.82
N PHE A 79 -16.47 1.44 -10.80
CA PHE A 79 -16.02 0.06 -11.04
C PHE A 79 -15.70 -0.04 -12.53
N SER A 80 -14.64 0.61 -12.97
CA SER A 80 -14.09 0.34 -14.29
C SER A 80 -13.64 -1.12 -14.27
N LYS A 81 -14.07 -1.88 -15.29
CA LYS A 81 -13.37 -3.13 -15.63
C LYS A 81 -11.90 -2.79 -15.57
N ALA A 82 -11.11 -3.59 -14.88
CA ALA A 82 -9.66 -3.47 -14.86
C ALA A 82 -9.11 -3.80 -16.26
N SER A 83 -9.45 -2.99 -17.21
CA SER A 83 -8.70 -2.82 -18.44
C SER A 83 -7.46 -2.06 -18.04
N ALA A 84 -6.32 -2.57 -18.48
CA ALA A 84 -5.01 -1.97 -18.34
C ALA A 84 -5.13 -0.46 -18.17
N ILE A 85 -4.59 0.08 -17.07
CA ILE A 85 -4.54 1.51 -16.84
C ILE A 85 -3.67 2.06 -17.98
N THR A 86 -4.34 2.45 -19.04
CA THR A 86 -3.74 3.23 -20.13
C THR A 86 -3.37 4.58 -19.56
N THR A 87 -2.18 4.98 -19.81
CA THR A 87 -1.41 6.10 -19.30
C THR A 87 -1.94 7.50 -19.62
N GLU A 88 -3.22 7.66 -19.91
CA GLU A 88 -3.79 8.95 -20.35
C GLU A 88 -5.10 9.25 -19.62
N ASN A 89 -5.04 9.50 -18.31
CA ASN A 89 -6.13 10.21 -17.65
C ASN A 89 -5.58 11.44 -16.96
N GLU A 90 -5.93 12.59 -17.49
CA GLU A 90 -5.72 13.88 -16.88
C GLU A 90 -6.10 13.85 -15.40
N ILE A 91 -5.12 14.13 -14.56
CA ILE A 91 -5.26 14.17 -13.11
C ILE A 91 -5.99 15.47 -12.75
N THR A 92 -7.29 15.47 -12.84
CA THR A 92 -8.13 16.53 -12.28
C THR A 92 -8.48 16.16 -10.84
N GLY A 93 -7.59 16.41 -9.90
CA GLY A 93 -7.84 16.31 -8.44
C GLY A 93 -8.41 14.98 -7.95
N LYS A 94 -8.11 13.84 -8.59
CA LYS A 94 -8.80 12.57 -8.38
C LYS A 94 -7.86 11.48 -7.87
N HIS A 95 -8.44 10.53 -7.14
CA HIS A 95 -7.76 9.43 -6.51
C HIS A 95 -7.22 8.44 -7.54
N LEU A 96 -5.92 8.16 -7.49
CA LEU A 96 -5.26 7.12 -8.27
C LEU A 96 -5.01 5.89 -7.37
N VAL A 97 -5.43 4.72 -7.79
CA VAL A 97 -5.13 3.44 -7.13
C VAL A 97 -4.05 2.73 -7.90
N CYS A 98 -2.87 2.55 -7.28
CA CYS A 98 -1.70 1.91 -7.89
C CYS A 98 -1.35 0.60 -7.19
N GLN A 99 -0.84 -0.37 -7.95
CA GLN A 99 -0.25 -1.61 -7.45
C GLN A 99 1.24 -1.65 -7.81
N GLY A 100 2.03 -2.32 -6.99
CA GLY A 100 3.40 -2.77 -7.23
C GLY A 100 4.23 -1.86 -8.15
N GLU A 101 4.53 -2.33 -9.35
CA GLU A 101 5.38 -1.63 -10.32
C GLU A 101 4.81 -0.28 -10.76
N VAL A 102 3.49 -0.16 -10.86
CA VAL A 102 2.84 1.10 -11.22
C VAL A 102 3.08 2.14 -10.14
N PHE A 103 2.94 1.76 -8.86
CA PHE A 103 3.31 2.63 -7.74
C PHE A 103 4.77 3.06 -7.82
N ASP A 104 5.68 2.14 -8.11
CA ASP A 104 7.12 2.43 -8.17
C ASP A 104 7.45 3.48 -9.22
N ASN A 105 6.85 3.38 -10.40
CA ASN A 105 7.04 4.33 -11.48
C ASN A 105 6.55 5.74 -11.12
N TYR A 106 5.36 5.85 -10.54
CA TYR A 106 4.84 7.15 -10.09
C TYR A 106 5.64 7.72 -8.92
N PHE A 107 5.99 6.89 -7.94
CA PHE A 107 6.81 7.32 -6.82
C PHE A 107 8.18 7.84 -7.28
N LEU A 108 8.86 7.14 -8.20
CA LEU A 108 10.12 7.60 -8.76
C LEU A 108 9.96 8.90 -9.56
N SER A 109 8.84 9.06 -10.27
CA SER A 109 8.52 10.32 -10.93
C SER A 109 8.37 11.45 -9.92
N ASP A 110 7.63 11.23 -8.83
CA ASP A 110 7.48 12.24 -7.78
C ASP A 110 8.80 12.60 -7.10
N VAL A 111 9.64 11.59 -6.81
CA VAL A 111 10.99 11.79 -6.25
C VAL A 111 11.87 12.66 -7.16
N LYS A 112 11.74 12.53 -8.47
CA LYS A 112 12.49 13.35 -9.43
C LYS A 112 11.95 14.79 -9.53
N HIS A 113 10.64 14.96 -9.43
CA HIS A 113 9.98 16.20 -9.82
C HIS A 113 9.41 17.04 -8.67
N PHE A 114 9.43 16.59 -7.41
CA PHE A 114 8.99 17.42 -6.29
C PHE A 114 9.80 18.73 -6.22
N LYS A 115 9.18 19.79 -5.74
CA LYS A 115 9.76 21.13 -5.84
C LYS A 115 10.44 21.62 -4.56
N LYS A 116 9.84 21.33 -3.39
CA LYS A 116 10.30 21.85 -2.10
C LYS A 116 10.58 20.77 -1.07
N ARG A 117 9.60 19.90 -0.83
CA ARG A 117 9.67 18.96 0.30
C ARG A 117 9.02 17.60 -0.02
N LEU A 118 9.73 16.53 0.31
CA LEU A 118 9.26 15.17 0.28
C LEU A 118 9.30 14.58 1.70
N ILE A 119 8.16 14.10 2.22
CA ILE A 119 8.09 13.44 3.53
C ILE A 119 7.64 12.01 3.33
N ILE A 120 8.44 11.05 3.79
CA ILE A 120 8.20 9.62 3.61
C ILE A 120 8.04 8.96 4.98
N TYR A 121 6.87 8.40 5.24
CA TYR A 121 6.62 7.50 6.36
C TYR A 121 6.81 6.06 5.90
N SER A 122 7.87 5.41 6.34
CA SER A 122 8.17 4.02 5.99
C SER A 122 8.70 3.28 7.20
N ALA A 123 7.92 2.34 7.72
CA ALA A 123 8.32 1.56 8.90
C ALA A 123 9.54 0.67 8.63
N PHE A 124 9.74 0.25 7.39
CA PHE A 124 10.83 -0.61 6.97
C PHE A 124 11.66 0.02 5.85
N MET A 125 12.95 -0.31 5.83
CA MET A 125 13.91 0.09 4.81
C MET A 125 14.76 -1.11 4.41
N THR A 126 15.11 -1.22 3.13
CA THR A 126 16.07 -2.21 2.63
C THR A 126 17.23 -1.50 1.94
N THR A 127 18.42 -2.10 2.02
CA THR A 127 19.62 -1.53 1.38
C THR A 127 19.47 -1.42 -0.13
N SER A 128 18.88 -2.43 -0.77
CA SER A 128 18.62 -2.41 -2.21
C SER A 128 17.73 -1.23 -2.63
N ARG A 129 16.66 -0.99 -1.86
CA ARG A 129 15.75 0.12 -2.15
C ARG A 129 16.40 1.48 -1.89
N ILE A 130 17.10 1.62 -0.78
CA ILE A 130 17.80 2.86 -0.46
C ILE A 130 18.86 3.15 -1.52
N SER A 131 19.73 2.20 -1.87
CA SER A 131 20.75 2.39 -2.90
C SER A 131 20.18 2.86 -4.23
N ARG A 132 19.01 2.37 -4.61
CA ARG A 132 18.30 2.80 -5.83
C ARG A 132 17.81 4.24 -5.77
N LEU A 133 17.50 4.75 -4.58
CA LEU A 133 16.95 6.09 -4.38
C LEU A 133 18.03 7.14 -4.04
N LEU A 134 19.20 6.72 -3.54
CA LEU A 134 20.24 7.62 -3.03
C LEU A 134 20.64 8.71 -4.03
N GLY A 135 20.84 8.36 -5.31
CA GLY A 135 21.21 9.33 -6.33
C GLY A 135 20.15 10.43 -6.48
N PHE A 136 18.88 10.04 -6.61
CA PHE A 136 17.78 11.00 -6.75
C PHE A 136 17.60 11.87 -5.50
N PHE A 137 17.82 11.29 -4.32
CA PHE A 137 17.73 12.04 -3.07
C PHE A 137 18.90 13.02 -2.93
N ALA A 138 20.12 12.60 -3.28
CA ALA A 138 21.29 13.48 -3.25
C ALA A 138 21.11 14.66 -4.22
N ASP A 139 20.68 14.42 -5.44
CA ASP A 139 20.40 15.48 -6.43
C ASP A 139 19.38 16.48 -5.91
N ALA A 140 18.31 15.98 -5.29
CA ALA A 140 17.28 16.84 -4.71
C ALA A 140 17.81 17.69 -3.54
N ILE A 141 18.61 17.11 -2.64
CA ILE A 141 19.22 17.83 -1.51
C ILE A 141 20.22 18.88 -2.03
N HIS A 142 21.07 18.55 -3.00
CA HIS A 142 21.98 19.52 -3.64
C HIS A 142 21.23 20.66 -4.31
N ALA A 143 20.03 20.40 -4.84
CA ALA A 143 19.15 21.44 -5.37
C ALA A 143 18.41 22.26 -4.29
N GLY A 144 18.77 22.11 -3.00
CA GLY A 144 18.18 22.83 -1.87
C GLY A 144 16.78 22.35 -1.46
N LYS A 145 16.35 21.19 -1.92
CA LYS A 145 15.06 20.59 -1.52
C LYS A 145 15.20 19.83 -0.21
N GLN A 146 14.09 19.66 0.50
CA GLN A 146 14.06 18.97 1.78
C GLN A 146 13.48 17.55 1.63
N ILE A 147 14.18 16.56 2.18
CA ILE A 147 13.68 15.20 2.30
C ILE A 147 13.68 14.81 3.77
N ILE A 148 12.51 14.33 4.25
CA ILE A 148 12.30 13.87 5.62
C ILE A 148 11.82 12.43 5.56
N VAL A 149 12.53 11.53 6.20
CA VAL A 149 12.14 10.13 6.38
C VAL A 149 11.72 9.93 7.83
N ILE A 150 10.45 9.56 8.04
CA ILE A 150 9.92 9.19 9.35
C ILE A 150 9.81 7.68 9.39
N THR A 151 10.48 7.06 10.35
CA THR A 151 10.62 5.61 10.38
C THR A 151 10.50 5.05 11.80
N LYS A 152 10.39 3.74 11.91
CA LYS A 152 10.21 3.02 13.17
C LYS A 152 11.42 3.19 14.07
N ALA A 153 11.19 3.48 15.35
CA ALA A 153 12.26 3.63 16.35
C ALA A 153 13.10 2.36 16.50
N HIS A 154 14.37 2.52 16.84
CA HIS A 154 15.31 1.41 17.06
C HIS A 154 14.80 0.45 18.13
N SER A 155 14.21 0.97 19.23
CA SER A 155 13.63 0.17 20.31
C SER A 155 12.52 -0.79 19.88
N ASP A 156 11.87 -0.50 18.76
CA ASP A 156 10.73 -1.26 18.25
C ASP A 156 11.14 -2.28 17.18
N ARG A 157 12.46 -2.45 16.94
CA ARG A 157 13.02 -3.34 15.91
C ARG A 157 13.58 -4.62 16.48
N GLY A 158 13.47 -5.68 15.70
CA GLY A 158 14.14 -6.94 16.02
C GLY A 158 15.67 -6.82 15.88
N LYS A 159 16.40 -7.55 16.73
CA LYS A 159 17.89 -7.56 16.70
C LYS A 159 18.46 -7.88 15.32
N ARG A 160 17.78 -8.71 14.52
CA ARG A 160 18.21 -9.10 13.17
C ARG A 160 18.04 -8.00 12.12
N GLU A 161 17.09 -7.10 12.32
CA GLU A 161 16.80 -6.02 11.38
C GLU A 161 17.67 -4.78 11.61
N LEU A 162 18.14 -4.60 12.83
CA LEU A 162 18.80 -3.40 13.27
C LEU A 162 20.07 -3.05 12.47
N PRO A 163 20.99 -3.99 12.14
CA PRO A 163 22.18 -3.65 11.36
C PRO A 163 21.88 -3.09 9.98
N THR A 164 20.97 -3.73 9.24
CA THR A 164 20.54 -3.27 7.91
C THR A 164 19.90 -1.89 8.00
N TYR A 165 19.08 -1.69 9.03
CA TYR A 165 18.41 -0.43 9.26
C TYR A 165 19.40 0.70 9.56
N CYS A 166 20.36 0.48 10.45
CA CYS A 166 21.39 1.47 10.78
C CYS A 166 22.24 1.85 9.55
N LEU A 167 22.52 0.88 8.67
CA LEU A 167 23.21 1.14 7.42
C LEU A 167 22.39 2.05 6.50
N CYS A 168 21.12 1.73 6.30
CA CYS A 168 20.22 2.55 5.50
C CYS A 168 20.10 3.98 6.06
N GLU A 169 19.94 4.10 7.37
CA GLU A 169 19.86 5.40 8.05
C GLU A 169 21.14 6.21 7.89
N LYS A 170 22.30 5.56 8.04
CA LYS A 170 23.59 6.20 7.83
C LYS A 170 23.71 6.77 6.42
N GLN A 171 23.42 5.97 5.40
CA GLN A 171 23.45 6.38 3.99
C GLN A 171 22.53 7.59 3.71
N LEU A 172 21.32 7.58 4.28
CA LEU A 172 20.37 8.70 4.11
C LEU A 172 20.88 9.98 4.78
N LYS A 173 21.43 9.89 5.99
CA LYS A 173 21.96 11.05 6.71
C LYS A 173 23.20 11.64 6.04
N GLU A 174 24.08 10.80 5.50
CA GLU A 174 25.30 11.23 4.80
C GLU A 174 25.00 12.14 3.60
N ILE A 175 23.87 11.95 2.92
CA ILE A 175 23.44 12.79 1.82
C ILE A 175 22.54 13.97 2.25
N GLY A 176 22.31 14.17 3.55
CA GLY A 176 21.54 15.28 4.08
C GLY A 176 20.05 15.04 4.29
N VAL A 177 19.57 13.80 4.18
CA VAL A 177 18.17 13.46 4.49
C VAL A 177 17.94 13.52 6.00
N THR A 178 16.87 14.20 6.42
CA THR A 178 16.47 14.21 7.84
C THR A 178 15.75 12.90 8.17
N VAL A 179 16.27 12.13 9.14
CA VAL A 179 15.65 10.89 9.60
C VAL A 179 15.09 11.09 11.00
N ILE A 180 13.79 10.84 11.16
CA ILE A 180 13.03 10.97 12.41
C ILE A 180 12.53 9.60 12.86
N HIS A 181 12.70 9.28 14.14
CA HIS A 181 12.25 8.03 14.74
C HIS A 181 10.92 8.20 15.45
N LYS A 182 9.95 7.35 15.13
CA LYS A 182 8.64 7.30 15.76
C LYS A 182 8.39 5.94 16.40
N LYS A 183 8.05 5.90 17.68
CA LYS A 183 7.66 4.66 18.39
C LYS A 183 6.31 4.15 17.85
N LYS A 184 6.15 2.83 17.85
CA LYS A 184 4.93 2.12 17.42
C LYS A 184 4.44 2.53 16.01
N MET A 185 5.37 2.96 15.17
CA MET A 185 5.06 3.42 13.82
C MET A 185 4.65 2.26 12.91
N HIS A 186 3.57 2.45 12.18
CA HIS A 186 3.10 1.53 11.14
C HIS A 186 2.56 2.24 9.90
N GLU A 187 2.55 3.56 9.93
CA GLU A 187 2.08 4.40 8.83
C GLU A 187 2.92 4.20 7.57
N LYS A 188 2.27 4.28 6.45
CA LYS A 188 2.84 4.24 5.12
C LYS A 188 2.21 5.37 4.33
N LEU A 189 2.87 6.52 4.42
CA LEU A 189 2.40 7.78 3.84
C LEU A 189 3.57 8.46 3.11
N ILE A 190 3.28 9.14 2.02
CA ILE A 190 4.25 10.00 1.37
C ILE A 190 3.54 11.31 1.06
N PHE A 191 4.16 12.41 1.46
CA PHE A 191 3.70 13.76 1.13
C PHE A 191 4.68 14.35 0.13
N VAL A 192 4.17 14.75 -1.02
CA VAL A 192 4.92 15.37 -2.10
C VAL A 192 4.53 16.83 -2.19
N ASP A 193 5.34 17.71 -1.64
CA ASP A 193 5.02 19.13 -1.49
C ASP A 193 3.65 19.35 -0.79
N SER A 194 2.81 20.21 -1.37
CA SER A 194 1.38 20.33 -1.05
C SER A 194 0.48 19.72 -2.14
N ALA A 195 1.06 19.00 -3.07
CA ALA A 195 0.41 18.60 -4.31
C ALA A 195 -0.18 17.18 -4.25
N ALA A 196 0.51 16.23 -3.60
CA ALA A 196 0.05 14.84 -3.57
C ALA A 196 0.32 14.16 -2.22
N ILE A 197 -0.55 13.20 -1.89
CA ILE A 197 -0.42 12.33 -0.73
C ILE A 197 -0.60 10.89 -1.21
N TRP A 198 0.39 10.05 -0.92
CA TRP A 198 0.28 8.61 -1.10
C TRP A 198 -0.05 7.93 0.23
N THR A 199 -0.98 7.00 0.20
CA THR A 199 -1.34 6.16 1.34
C THR A 199 -1.61 4.74 0.87
N GLY A 200 -1.25 3.74 1.67
CA GLY A 200 -1.45 2.34 1.28
C GLY A 200 -0.79 1.35 2.22
N SER A 201 -0.58 0.13 1.72
CA SER A 201 0.08 -0.95 2.46
C SER A 201 1.57 -1.07 2.18
N LEU A 202 2.08 -0.46 1.10
CA LEU A 202 3.47 -0.56 0.69
C LEU A 202 4.38 0.35 1.52
N ASN A 203 5.52 -0.18 1.95
CA ASN A 203 6.59 0.63 2.52
C ASN A 203 7.49 1.16 1.40
N ALA A 204 7.44 2.45 1.13
CA ALA A 204 8.15 3.08 0.01
C ALA A 204 9.67 2.82 0.00
N LEU A 205 10.27 2.60 1.17
CA LEU A 205 11.71 2.40 1.33
C LEU A 205 12.12 0.92 1.51
N SER A 206 11.20 -0.03 1.35
CA SER A 206 11.51 -1.47 1.41
C SER A 206 10.85 -2.29 0.29
N PHE A 207 10.12 -1.64 -0.58
CA PHE A 207 9.43 -2.26 -1.71
C PHE A 207 10.37 -2.47 -2.91
#